data_84b265527dd2180c23d14dbb98cd3db0
#
_entry.id   84b265527dd2180c23d14dbb98cd3db0
#
_cell.length_a   1.000
_cell.length_b   1.000
_cell.length_c   1.000
_cell.angle_alpha   90.00
_cell.angle_beta   90.00
_cell.angle_gamma   90.00
#
_symmetry.space_group_name_H-M   'P 1'
#
loop_
_entity.id
_entity.type
_entity.pdbx_description
1 polymer ?
#
loop_
_entity_poly.entity_id
_entity_poly.type
_entity_poly.pdbx_seq_one_letter_code
_entity_poly.pdbx_strand_id
1 'polypeptide(L)'
;MKSKRLKADKDKKEAYDYPSFDLLEKEDIEESPFLLFTFKDMSGNVVRRLKKSMSKGINRIYWNLRYSDSAPLASNSNSQKYSGMPVLPGEYTVELHKIHNGEVSELVSPVKFNAKTLDNRSLPASNNNELVDMQRNAFEIRGVLIGADKYLEEATS
;
A
#
# COMPACT_ATOMS: atom_id res chain seq x y z
N MET A 1 6.30 12.13 -19.20
CA MET A 1 6.65 12.66 -20.56
C MET A 1 5.48 12.49 -21.55
N LYS A 2 4.85 11.33 -21.64
CA LYS A 2 3.71 11.00 -22.52
C LYS A 2 2.59 12.07 -22.56
N SER A 3 2.13 12.58 -21.41
CA SER A 3 1.05 13.58 -21.36
C SER A 3 1.43 14.97 -21.90
N LYS A 4 2.70 15.36 -21.79
CA LYS A 4 3.19 16.64 -22.33
C LYS A 4 3.34 16.56 -23.84
N ARG A 5 3.83 15.43 -24.36
CA ARG A 5 3.96 15.18 -25.80
C ARG A 5 2.60 15.13 -26.49
N LEU A 6 1.65 14.36 -25.95
CA LEU A 6 0.29 14.29 -26.49
C LEU A 6 -0.47 15.63 -26.54
N LYS A 7 -0.10 16.59 -25.65
CA LYS A 7 -0.63 17.95 -25.72
C LYS A 7 0.07 18.79 -26.80
N ALA A 8 1.39 18.68 -26.92
CA ALA A 8 2.15 19.39 -27.93
C ALA A 8 1.79 18.93 -29.35
N ASP A 9 1.49 17.64 -29.52
CA ASP A 9 1.13 17.04 -30.81
C ASP A 9 -0.25 17.50 -31.32
N LYS A 10 -1.18 17.84 -30.42
CA LYS A 10 -2.50 18.37 -30.81
C LYS A 10 -2.46 19.80 -31.36
N ASP A 11 -1.46 20.56 -30.99
CA ASP A 11 -1.31 21.97 -31.34
C ASP A 11 -0.44 22.20 -32.59
N LYS A 12 0.28 21.16 -33.09
CA LYS A 12 1.14 21.25 -34.27
C LYS A 12 0.48 20.60 -35.49
N LYS A 13 0.28 21.39 -36.52
CA LYS A 13 -0.16 20.94 -37.87
C LYS A 13 1.02 20.53 -38.78
N GLU A 14 2.22 20.36 -38.26
CA GLU A 14 3.42 20.01 -39.04
C GLU A 14 3.64 18.49 -39.07
N ALA A 15 4.37 18.02 -40.10
CA ALA A 15 4.70 16.62 -40.33
C ALA A 15 5.27 15.97 -39.04
N TYR A 16 4.60 14.93 -38.62
CA TYR A 16 4.90 14.22 -37.35
C TYR A 16 6.15 13.38 -37.52
N ASP A 17 7.22 13.72 -36.79
CA ASP A 17 8.38 12.85 -36.66
C ASP A 17 8.03 11.74 -35.65
N TYR A 18 7.89 10.52 -36.15
CA TYR A 18 7.48 9.37 -35.32
C TYR A 18 8.60 9.06 -34.32
N PRO A 19 8.30 8.97 -33.01
CA PRO A 19 9.31 8.70 -32.00
C PRO A 19 9.98 7.35 -32.22
N SER A 20 11.26 7.23 -31.87
CA SER A 20 11.99 5.98 -31.95
C SER A 20 11.32 4.90 -31.06
N PHE A 21 11.49 3.62 -31.46
CA PHE A 21 10.95 2.48 -30.70
C PHE A 21 11.40 2.50 -29.24
N ASP A 22 12.65 2.80 -28.96
CA ASP A 22 13.22 2.91 -27.60
C ASP A 22 12.53 3.99 -26.75
N LEU A 23 12.07 5.08 -27.39
CA LEU A 23 11.35 6.13 -26.69
C LEU A 23 9.93 5.69 -26.34
N LEU A 24 9.28 4.97 -27.25
CA LEU A 24 7.94 4.42 -27.06
C LEU A 24 7.94 3.37 -25.95
N GLU A 25 8.93 2.47 -25.95
CA GLU A 25 9.11 1.46 -24.90
C GLU A 25 9.29 2.10 -23.53
N LYS A 26 10.17 3.12 -23.42
CA LYS A 26 10.35 3.88 -22.16
C LYS A 26 9.07 4.59 -21.70
N GLU A 27 8.26 5.10 -22.63
CA GLU A 27 6.99 5.73 -22.27
C GLU A 27 5.91 4.73 -21.85
N ASP A 28 5.93 3.52 -22.38
CA ASP A 28 4.99 2.46 -21.98
C ASP A 28 5.30 1.88 -20.60
N ILE A 29 6.57 1.87 -20.22
CA ILE A 29 7.04 1.42 -18.90
C ILE A 29 6.94 2.56 -17.85
N GLU A 30 6.77 3.83 -18.28
CA GLU A 30 6.71 4.97 -17.37
C GLU A 30 5.52 4.86 -16.40
N GLU A 31 5.81 4.60 -15.13
CA GLU A 31 4.80 4.63 -14.07
C GLU A 31 4.43 6.07 -13.70
N SER A 32 3.14 6.33 -13.57
CA SER A 32 2.68 7.61 -13.03
C SER A 32 3.13 7.76 -11.58
N PRO A 33 3.63 8.95 -11.18
CA PRO A 33 4.07 9.16 -9.82
C PRO A 33 2.92 8.93 -8.82
N PHE A 34 3.25 8.30 -7.70
CA PHE A 34 2.29 8.05 -6.64
C PHE A 34 2.85 8.35 -5.26
N LEU A 35 1.96 8.50 -4.30
CA LEU A 35 2.27 8.68 -2.89
C LEU A 35 2.23 7.32 -2.19
N LEU A 36 3.25 7.05 -1.38
CA LEU A 36 3.32 5.87 -0.51
C LEU A 36 3.32 6.33 0.95
N PHE A 37 2.29 5.95 1.67
CA PHE A 37 2.18 6.15 3.12
C PHE A 37 2.60 4.86 3.81
N THR A 38 3.61 4.93 4.66
CA THR A 38 4.11 3.80 5.45
C THR A 38 3.81 4.04 6.92
N PHE A 39 3.00 3.20 7.52
CA PHE A 39 2.69 3.23 8.95
C PHE A 39 3.60 2.26 9.68
N LYS A 40 4.24 2.73 10.76
CA LYS A 40 5.15 1.96 11.60
C LYS A 40 4.70 2.00 13.05
N ASP A 41 4.98 0.92 13.78
CA ASP A 41 4.82 0.85 15.23
C ASP A 41 5.99 1.52 15.97
N MET A 42 5.95 1.56 17.30
CA MET A 42 7.02 2.10 18.15
C MET A 42 8.36 1.40 17.97
N SER A 43 8.35 0.14 17.55
CA SER A 43 9.55 -0.66 17.29
C SER A 43 10.12 -0.43 15.89
N GLY A 44 9.46 0.41 15.07
CA GLY A 44 9.85 0.69 13.69
C GLY A 44 9.38 -0.37 12.67
N ASN A 45 8.62 -1.39 13.09
CA ASN A 45 8.10 -2.39 12.19
C ASN A 45 6.99 -1.80 11.33
N VAL A 46 6.98 -2.16 10.04
CA VAL A 46 5.93 -1.72 9.12
C VAL A 46 4.62 -2.43 9.41
N VAL A 47 3.61 -1.67 9.78
CA VAL A 47 2.25 -2.13 10.05
C VAL A 47 1.41 -2.17 8.77
N ARG A 48 1.48 -1.10 7.97
CA ARG A 48 0.69 -0.95 6.74
C ARG A 48 1.37 -0.02 5.75
N ARG A 49 1.18 -0.32 4.47
CA ARG A 49 1.51 0.61 3.38
C ARG A 49 0.26 0.91 2.57
N LEU A 50 0.04 2.19 2.26
CA LEU A 50 -1.09 2.63 1.43
C LEU A 50 -0.55 3.44 0.24
N LYS A 51 -0.90 3.00 -0.96
CA LYS A 51 -0.58 3.68 -2.22
C LYS A 51 -1.73 4.61 -2.61
N LYS A 52 -1.41 5.82 -3.07
CA LYS A 52 -2.38 6.77 -3.60
C LYS A 52 -1.82 7.51 -4.80
N SER A 53 -2.61 7.62 -5.86
CA SER A 53 -2.27 8.45 -7.01
C SER A 53 -2.22 9.93 -6.60
N MET A 54 -1.27 10.67 -7.17
CA MET A 54 -1.13 12.10 -6.91
C MET A 54 -2.24 12.88 -7.61
N SER A 55 -2.86 13.81 -6.90
CA SER A 55 -3.83 14.75 -7.44
C SER A 55 -3.54 16.17 -6.93
N LYS A 56 -3.98 17.20 -7.70
CA LYS A 56 -3.90 18.59 -7.23
C LYS A 56 -4.80 18.80 -6.02
N GLY A 57 -4.37 19.65 -5.08
CA GLY A 57 -5.11 19.99 -3.87
C GLY A 57 -4.90 19.01 -2.73
N ILE A 58 -5.92 18.83 -1.89
CA ILE A 58 -5.85 18.02 -0.67
C ILE A 58 -5.93 16.54 -1.04
N ASN A 59 -4.86 15.79 -0.73
CA ASN A 59 -4.82 14.34 -0.86
C ASN A 59 -5.16 13.70 0.50
N ARG A 60 -6.35 13.08 0.59
CA ARG A 60 -6.80 12.41 1.81
C ARG A 60 -6.70 10.89 1.64
N ILE A 61 -6.16 10.22 2.66
CA ILE A 61 -6.18 8.76 2.78
C ILE A 61 -6.93 8.36 4.05
N TYR A 62 -7.38 7.12 4.09
CA TYR A 62 -8.01 6.53 5.27
C TYR A 62 -7.29 5.24 5.62
N TRP A 63 -6.79 5.14 6.84
CA TRP A 63 -6.30 3.92 7.42
C TRP A 63 -7.30 3.39 8.45
N ASN A 64 -7.72 2.16 8.29
CA ASN A 64 -8.70 1.51 9.15
C ASN A 64 -8.10 0.92 10.44
N LEU A 65 -6.89 1.33 10.82
CA LEU A 65 -6.14 0.84 11.99
C LEU A 65 -5.98 -0.70 12.00
N ARG A 66 -5.66 -1.27 10.83
CA ARG A 66 -5.41 -2.70 10.68
C ARG A 66 -4.08 -2.95 9.99
N TYR A 67 -3.45 -4.07 10.36
CA TYR A 67 -2.27 -4.59 9.67
C TYR A 67 -2.57 -4.89 8.20
N SER A 68 -1.51 -5.09 7.44
CA SER A 68 -1.63 -5.68 6.09
C SER A 68 -2.19 -7.09 6.19
N ASP A 69 -2.90 -7.56 5.16
CA ASP A 69 -3.31 -8.96 5.07
C ASP A 69 -2.08 -9.86 4.91
N SER A 70 -2.11 -11.04 5.50
CA SER A 70 -1.07 -12.07 5.36
C SER A 70 -1.27 -12.99 4.16
N ALA A 71 -2.39 -12.83 3.44
CA ALA A 71 -2.65 -13.64 2.25
C ALA A 71 -1.63 -13.34 1.14
N PRO A 72 -1.15 -14.36 0.39
CA PRO A 72 -0.32 -14.17 -0.77
C PRO A 72 -0.97 -13.24 -1.79
N LEU A 73 -0.17 -12.45 -2.50
CA LEU A 73 -0.66 -11.61 -3.59
C LEU A 73 -1.19 -12.50 -4.72
N ALA A 74 -2.49 -12.47 -4.95
CA ALA A 74 -3.08 -13.16 -6.09
C ALA A 74 -3.26 -12.19 -7.25
N SER A 75 -2.95 -12.64 -8.46
CA SER A 75 -3.03 -11.85 -9.69
C SER A 75 -4.43 -11.26 -9.96
N ASN A 76 -5.49 -11.92 -9.49
CA ASN A 76 -6.88 -11.56 -9.74
C ASN A 76 -7.68 -11.23 -8.48
N SER A 77 -7.04 -11.06 -7.33
CA SER A 77 -7.79 -10.82 -6.10
C SER A 77 -8.12 -9.33 -5.96
N ASN A 78 -9.38 -9.03 -5.73
CA ASN A 78 -9.81 -7.86 -4.97
C ASN A 78 -9.22 -7.99 -3.54
N SER A 79 -7.90 -7.90 -3.43
CA SER A 79 -7.13 -8.13 -2.21
C SER A 79 -7.47 -7.17 -1.06
N GLN A 80 -8.34 -6.20 -1.30
CA GLN A 80 -8.91 -5.35 -0.25
C GLN A 80 -10.00 -6.05 0.58
N LYS A 81 -10.42 -7.26 0.20
CA LYS A 81 -11.53 -7.96 0.87
C LYS A 81 -11.17 -8.48 2.26
N TYR A 82 -9.90 -8.66 2.55
CA TYR A 82 -9.41 -9.13 3.84
C TYR A 82 -8.47 -8.11 4.46
N SER A 83 -8.95 -7.39 5.45
CA SER A 83 -8.10 -6.55 6.29
C SER A 83 -7.40 -7.43 7.32
N GLY A 84 -6.12 -7.18 7.56
CA GLY A 84 -5.38 -7.79 8.65
C GLY A 84 -6.02 -7.54 10.02
N MET A 85 -5.41 -8.06 11.08
CA MET A 85 -5.88 -7.86 12.45
C MET A 85 -5.86 -6.37 12.84
N PRO A 86 -6.71 -5.93 13.80
CA PRO A 86 -6.64 -4.58 14.35
C PRO A 86 -5.28 -4.32 15.00
N VAL A 87 -4.80 -3.07 14.91
CA VAL A 87 -3.60 -2.65 15.62
C VAL A 87 -3.88 -2.48 17.11
N LEU A 88 -2.85 -2.64 17.94
CA LEU A 88 -2.92 -2.31 19.37
C LEU A 88 -3.05 -0.79 19.57
N PRO A 89 -3.68 -0.36 20.66
CA PRO A 89 -3.55 1.02 21.12
C PRO A 89 -2.09 1.34 21.40
N GLY A 90 -1.63 2.52 20.98
CA GLY A 90 -0.25 2.94 21.16
C GLY A 90 0.18 4.02 20.20
N GLU A 91 1.45 4.39 20.26
CA GLU A 91 2.07 5.36 19.37
C GLU A 91 2.45 4.71 18.03
N TYR A 92 2.15 5.39 16.95
CA TYR A 92 2.49 5.00 15.58
C TYR A 92 3.13 6.17 14.86
N THR A 93 3.89 5.86 13.82
CA THR A 93 4.52 6.85 12.96
C THR A 93 4.04 6.64 11.52
N VAL A 94 3.74 7.73 10.82
CA VAL A 94 3.46 7.72 9.38
C VAL A 94 4.55 8.45 8.63
N GLU A 95 5.09 7.79 7.61
CA GLU A 95 6.05 8.35 6.66
C GLU A 95 5.36 8.54 5.31
N LEU A 96 5.71 9.63 4.63
CA LEU A 96 5.17 9.95 3.31
C LEU A 96 6.28 10.06 2.28
N HIS A 97 6.25 9.18 1.30
CA HIS A 97 7.17 9.18 0.17
C HIS A 97 6.42 9.38 -1.15
N LYS A 98 7.08 10.05 -2.08
CA LYS A 98 6.71 10.07 -3.49
C LYS A 98 7.56 9.03 -4.20
N ILE A 99 6.91 8.20 -5.02
CA ILE A 99 7.61 7.23 -5.88
C ILE A 99 7.32 7.58 -7.34
N HIS A 100 8.40 7.65 -8.12
CA HIS A 100 8.33 7.93 -9.55
C HIS A 100 9.48 7.24 -10.27
N ASN A 101 9.18 6.34 -11.19
CA ASN A 101 10.17 5.56 -11.95
C ASN A 101 11.21 4.85 -11.07
N GLY A 102 10.78 4.28 -9.95
CA GLY A 102 11.68 3.62 -8.99
C GLY A 102 12.41 4.56 -8.02
N GLU A 103 12.42 5.88 -8.26
CA GLU A 103 12.99 6.84 -7.32
C GLU A 103 12.05 7.10 -6.15
N VAL A 104 12.59 7.04 -4.94
CA VAL A 104 11.89 7.28 -3.68
C VAL A 104 12.32 8.62 -3.12
N SER A 105 11.39 9.55 -2.96
CA SER A 105 11.63 10.87 -2.39
C SER A 105 10.79 11.04 -1.13
N GLU A 106 11.40 11.30 0.01
CA GLU A 106 10.69 11.69 1.24
C GLU A 106 10.09 13.09 1.05
N LEU A 107 8.80 13.23 1.33
CA LEU A 107 8.10 14.51 1.19
C LEU A 107 7.97 15.27 2.50
N VAL A 108 7.82 14.56 3.60
CA VAL A 108 7.61 15.13 4.93
C VAL A 108 8.29 14.23 5.96
N SER A 109 8.93 14.83 6.96
CA SER A 109 9.47 14.10 8.10
C SER A 109 8.40 13.25 8.77
N PRO A 110 8.76 12.07 9.34
CA PRO A 110 7.82 11.16 9.96
C PRO A 110 6.94 11.83 11.03
N VAL A 111 5.63 11.63 10.95
CA VAL A 111 4.65 12.21 11.87
C VAL A 111 4.15 11.13 12.84
N LYS A 112 4.24 11.43 14.14
CA LYS A 112 3.74 10.55 15.20
C LYS A 112 2.27 10.82 15.51
N PHE A 113 1.53 9.76 15.84
CA PHE A 113 0.16 9.84 16.30
C PHE A 113 -0.17 8.67 17.23
N ASN A 114 -1.24 8.80 18.03
CA ASN A 114 -1.67 7.76 18.97
C ASN A 114 -2.97 7.11 18.51
N ALA A 115 -2.99 5.78 18.44
CA ALA A 115 -4.20 5.00 18.33
C ALA A 115 -4.75 4.71 19.74
N LYS A 116 -6.01 5.03 20.00
CA LYS A 116 -6.68 4.81 21.28
C LYS A 116 -7.90 3.92 21.12
N THR A 117 -8.20 3.08 22.09
CA THR A 117 -9.48 2.39 22.16
C THR A 117 -10.59 3.36 22.54
N LEU A 118 -11.76 3.17 21.96
CA LEU A 118 -12.97 3.79 22.46
C LEU A 118 -13.42 2.98 23.69
N ASP A 119 -13.59 3.65 24.84
CA ASP A 119 -14.02 3.02 26.11
C ASP A 119 -15.52 2.65 26.11
N ASN A 120 -15.99 2.06 25.02
CA ASN A 120 -17.39 1.63 24.84
C ASN A 120 -17.59 0.12 25.02
N ARG A 121 -16.63 -0.58 25.62
CA ARG A 121 -16.69 -2.04 25.87
C ARG A 121 -17.33 -2.31 27.22
N SER A 122 -18.35 -3.19 27.23
CA SER A 122 -18.97 -3.70 28.47
C SER A 122 -18.06 -4.64 29.27
N LEU A 123 -17.07 -5.26 28.60
CA LEU A 123 -16.04 -6.12 29.21
C LEU A 123 -14.66 -5.68 28.73
N PRO A 124 -13.86 -5.01 29.57
CA PRO A 124 -12.47 -4.69 29.24
C PRO A 124 -11.65 -5.99 29.18
N ALA A 125 -10.84 -6.13 28.13
CA ALA A 125 -9.90 -7.24 28.03
C ALA A 125 -8.79 -7.07 29.08
N SER A 126 -8.54 -8.11 29.88
CA SER A 126 -7.52 -8.11 30.92
C SER A 126 -6.09 -8.12 30.36
N ASN A 127 -5.90 -8.67 29.16
CA ASN A 127 -4.58 -8.74 28.52
C ASN A 127 -4.71 -8.63 27.00
N ASN A 128 -4.54 -7.40 26.48
CA ASN A 128 -4.60 -7.15 25.03
C ASN A 128 -3.37 -7.71 24.30
N ASN A 129 -2.23 -7.89 24.95
CA ASN A 129 -1.01 -8.34 24.32
C ASN A 129 -1.08 -9.83 23.96
N GLU A 130 -1.54 -10.68 24.87
CA GLU A 130 -1.75 -12.10 24.60
C GLU A 130 -2.74 -12.33 23.45
N LEU A 131 -3.83 -11.54 23.43
CA LEU A 131 -4.81 -11.62 22.34
C LEU A 131 -4.16 -11.29 20.99
N VAL A 132 -3.31 -10.26 20.94
CA VAL A 132 -2.63 -9.87 19.70
C VAL A 132 -1.59 -10.90 19.27
N ASP A 133 -0.83 -11.47 20.19
CA ASP A 133 0.13 -12.52 19.87
C ASP A 133 -0.58 -13.77 19.33
N MET A 134 -1.69 -14.17 19.96
CA MET A 134 -2.54 -15.25 19.43
C MET A 134 -3.07 -14.93 18.03
N GLN A 135 -3.57 -13.70 17.81
CA GLN A 135 -4.07 -13.28 16.50
C GLN A 135 -2.95 -13.26 15.46
N ARG A 136 -1.74 -12.79 15.82
CA ARG A 136 -0.57 -12.79 14.91
C ARG A 136 -0.23 -14.21 14.48
N ASN A 137 -0.12 -15.14 15.42
CA ASN A 137 0.16 -16.54 15.12
C ASN A 137 -0.92 -17.16 14.23
N ALA A 138 -2.18 -16.88 14.50
CA ALA A 138 -3.29 -17.34 13.66
C ALA A 138 -3.22 -16.78 12.23
N PHE A 139 -2.81 -15.51 12.08
CA PHE A 139 -2.63 -14.87 10.78
C PHE A 139 -1.46 -15.47 9.99
N GLU A 140 -0.35 -15.77 10.63
CA GLU A 140 0.80 -16.43 10.02
C GLU A 140 0.42 -17.84 9.51
N ILE A 141 -0.23 -18.65 10.35
CA ILE A 141 -0.72 -19.97 9.98
C ILE A 141 -1.70 -19.88 8.79
N ARG A 142 -2.63 -18.93 8.83
CA ARG A 142 -3.54 -18.68 7.71
C ARG A 142 -2.81 -18.35 6.42
N GLY A 143 -1.77 -17.51 6.48
CA GLY A 143 -0.96 -17.16 5.31
C GLY A 143 -0.29 -18.39 4.67
N VAL A 144 0.28 -19.27 5.50
CA VAL A 144 0.89 -20.53 5.06
C VAL A 144 -0.14 -21.46 4.41
N LEU A 145 -1.32 -21.62 5.02
CA LEU A 145 -2.38 -22.48 4.51
C LEU A 145 -2.90 -22.00 3.14
N ILE A 146 -3.17 -20.70 2.99
CA ILE A 146 -3.62 -20.11 1.72
C ILE A 146 -2.53 -20.26 0.65
N GLY A 147 -1.25 -20.10 1.03
CA GLY A 147 -0.12 -20.30 0.11
C GLY A 147 -0.01 -21.73 -0.37
N ALA A 148 -0.16 -22.71 0.53
CA ALA A 148 -0.16 -24.12 0.20
C ALA A 148 -1.34 -24.53 -0.70
N ASP A 149 -2.53 -24.03 -0.42
CA ASP A 149 -3.73 -24.28 -1.22
C ASP A 149 -3.56 -23.79 -2.66
N LYS A 150 -3.07 -22.56 -2.84
CA LYS A 150 -2.77 -22.04 -4.18
C LYS A 150 -1.70 -22.83 -4.91
N TYR A 151 -0.64 -23.26 -4.23
CA TYR A 151 0.39 -24.08 -4.83
C TYR A 151 -0.18 -25.41 -5.32
N LEU A 152 -1.09 -26.02 -4.56
CA LEU A 152 -1.77 -27.25 -4.97
C LEU A 152 -2.71 -27.04 -6.17
N GLU A 153 -3.44 -25.92 -6.21
CA GLU A 153 -4.28 -25.56 -7.36
C GLU A 153 -3.45 -25.40 -8.64
N GLU A 154 -2.32 -24.71 -8.56
CA GLU A 154 -1.41 -24.52 -9.71
C GLU A 154 -0.74 -25.82 -10.16
N ALA A 155 -0.43 -26.74 -9.22
CA ALA A 155 0.21 -28.01 -9.53
C ALA A 155 -0.78 -29.04 -10.13
N THR A 156 -2.09 -28.84 -10.00
CA THR A 156 -3.14 -29.76 -10.48
C THR A 156 -3.87 -29.26 -11.71
N SER A 157 -3.60 -28.05 -12.17
CA SER A 157 -4.16 -27.45 -13.40
C SER A 157 -3.22 -27.63 -14.60
#